data_f48c03222e4affb452bb319064680521
#
_entry.id   f48c03222e4affb452bb319064680521
#
_cell.length_a   1.000
_cell.length_b   1.000
_cell.length_c   1.000
_cell.angle_alpha   90.00
_cell.angle_beta   90.00
_cell.angle_gamma   90.00
#
_symmetry.space_group_name_H-M   'P 1'
#
loop_
_entity.id
_entity.type
_entity.pdbx_description
1 polymer ?
#
loop_
_entity_poly.entity_id
_entity_poly.type
_entity_poly.pdbx_seq_one_letter_code
_entity_poly.pdbx_strand_id
1 'polypeptide(L)'
;MQCIHCQYKESRVLESRPAEAGESIRRRRECLNCKHRFTTYERIEFIPIIVLKKDGSKELFDRSKLLRGMVRACEKTGVFHSRLERLVEEIEGYLQQKTEKEITSKEIGKLVLAQLKKESEVAYVRFASVYGQFQGIKDFVEALEQLQIELESTDCQYLLHRS
;
A
#
# COMPACT_ATOMS: atom_id res chain seq x y z
N MET A 1 -9.03 11.77 29.06
CA MET A 1 -9.73 10.48 28.79
C MET A 1 -10.63 10.17 29.99
N GLN A 2 -11.86 9.84 29.73
CA GLN A 2 -12.91 9.65 30.75
C GLN A 2 -12.68 8.39 31.57
N CYS A 3 -12.91 8.47 32.87
CA CYS A 3 -12.76 7.33 33.79
C CYS A 3 -13.87 6.30 33.56
N ILE A 4 -13.50 5.03 33.42
CA ILE A 4 -14.47 3.92 33.21
C ILE A 4 -15.31 3.61 34.42
N HIS A 5 -14.90 4.07 35.65
CA HIS A 5 -15.61 3.79 36.91
C HIS A 5 -16.57 4.92 37.29
N CYS A 6 -16.13 6.19 37.23
CA CYS A 6 -16.94 7.33 37.72
C CYS A 6 -17.24 8.36 36.64
N GLN A 7 -16.85 8.11 35.40
CA GLN A 7 -17.09 8.95 34.20
C GLN A 7 -16.47 10.36 34.29
N TYR A 8 -15.61 10.64 35.26
CA TYR A 8 -14.92 11.91 35.38
C TYR A 8 -13.98 12.11 34.15
N LYS A 9 -13.96 13.33 33.60
CA LYS A 9 -13.33 13.60 32.29
C LYS A 9 -11.81 13.61 32.32
N GLU A 10 -11.18 13.79 33.49
CA GLU A 10 -9.74 13.98 33.62
C GLU A 10 -9.06 12.81 34.31
N SER A 11 -7.93 12.42 33.75
CA SER A 11 -7.04 11.39 34.30
C SER A 11 -5.59 11.80 34.08
N ARG A 12 -4.70 11.43 35.00
CA ARG A 12 -3.26 11.58 34.83
C ARG A 12 -2.63 10.28 34.33
N VAL A 13 -1.56 10.42 33.56
CA VAL A 13 -0.74 9.28 33.13
C VAL A 13 0.29 9.01 34.23
N LEU A 14 0.33 7.77 34.72
CA LEU A 14 1.30 7.33 35.71
C LEU A 14 2.55 6.76 35.04
N GLU A 15 2.35 6.06 33.93
CA GLU A 15 3.41 5.36 33.20
C GLU A 15 3.04 5.23 31.72
N SER A 16 4.06 5.31 30.84
CA SER A 16 3.95 5.03 29.41
C SER A 16 5.05 4.07 29.02
N ARG A 17 4.69 3.00 28.31
CA ARG A 17 5.63 2.02 27.77
C ARG A 17 5.28 1.67 26.33
N PRO A 18 6.27 1.51 25.44
CA PRO A 18 6.00 0.93 24.14
C PRO A 18 5.48 -0.51 24.30
N ALA A 19 4.55 -0.89 23.45
CA ALA A 19 3.96 -2.21 23.36
C ALA A 19 3.90 -2.65 21.90
N GLU A 20 3.70 -3.94 21.64
CA GLU A 20 3.55 -4.49 20.30
C GLU A 20 4.74 -4.10 19.38
N ALA A 21 5.97 -4.38 19.84
CA ALA A 21 7.21 -4.05 19.10
C ALA A 21 7.38 -2.56 18.73
N GLY A 22 6.67 -1.64 19.41
CA GLY A 22 6.73 -0.20 19.15
C GLY A 22 5.53 0.35 18.35
N GLU A 23 4.63 -0.52 17.89
CA GLU A 23 3.46 -0.12 17.11
C GLU A 23 2.35 0.52 17.96
N SER A 24 2.40 0.33 19.27
CA SER A 24 1.44 0.94 20.22
C SER A 24 2.12 1.44 21.49
N ILE A 25 1.46 2.35 22.19
CA ILE A 25 1.89 2.85 23.48
C ILE A 25 0.87 2.42 24.53
N ARG A 26 1.33 1.63 25.51
CA ARG A 26 0.55 1.28 26.68
C ARG A 26 0.71 2.38 27.74
N ARG A 27 -0.40 2.98 28.19
CA ARG A 27 -0.40 3.99 29.26
C ARG A 27 -1.22 3.52 30.46
N ARG A 28 -0.60 3.57 31.64
CA ARG A 28 -1.30 3.39 32.91
C ARG A 28 -1.79 4.74 33.40
N ARG A 29 -3.08 4.86 33.61
CA ARG A 29 -3.76 6.11 34.00
C ARG A 29 -4.41 5.98 35.35
N GLU A 30 -4.57 7.13 36.05
CA GLU A 30 -5.29 7.25 37.30
C GLU A 30 -6.31 8.38 37.20
N CYS A 31 -7.55 8.10 37.56
CA CYS A 31 -8.61 9.11 37.63
C CYS A 31 -8.30 10.16 38.69
N LEU A 32 -8.45 11.45 38.38
CA LEU A 32 -8.20 12.52 39.36
C LEU A 32 -9.26 12.54 40.46
N ASN A 33 -10.48 12.10 40.18
CA ASN A 33 -11.58 12.09 41.12
C ASN A 33 -11.56 10.82 42.02
N CYS A 34 -11.84 9.63 41.47
CA CYS A 34 -12.03 8.40 42.24
C CYS A 34 -10.74 7.57 42.45
N LYS A 35 -9.60 8.02 41.94
CA LYS A 35 -8.30 7.33 42.01
C LYS A 35 -8.27 5.95 41.40
N HIS A 36 -9.33 5.55 40.68
CA HIS A 36 -9.34 4.30 39.94
C HIS A 36 -8.25 4.29 38.88
N ARG A 37 -7.51 3.17 38.80
CA ARG A 37 -6.42 2.97 37.85
C ARG A 37 -6.87 2.10 36.71
N PHE A 38 -6.60 2.55 35.47
CA PHE A 38 -6.94 1.81 34.26
C PHE A 38 -5.82 1.93 33.24
N THR A 39 -5.78 1.00 32.30
CA THR A 39 -4.79 0.96 31.23
C THR A 39 -5.45 1.33 29.92
N THR A 40 -4.76 2.11 29.11
CA THR A 40 -5.16 2.46 27.75
C THR A 40 -4.05 2.13 26.78
N TYR A 41 -4.41 1.82 25.54
CA TYR A 41 -3.50 1.65 24.44
C TYR A 41 -3.77 2.74 23.41
N GLU A 42 -2.70 3.42 23.00
CA GLU A 42 -2.73 4.32 21.85
C GLU A 42 -2.13 3.57 20.68
N ARG A 43 -2.89 3.44 19.62
CA ARG A 43 -2.48 2.82 18.36
C ARG A 43 -2.63 3.81 17.23
N ILE A 44 -1.79 3.67 16.22
CA ILE A 44 -1.97 4.42 14.98
C ILE A 44 -3.21 3.83 14.30
N GLU A 45 -4.23 4.66 14.09
CA GLU A 45 -5.40 4.27 13.34
C GLU A 45 -5.14 4.53 11.85
N PHE A 46 -5.07 3.46 11.08
CA PHE A 46 -5.00 3.56 9.63
C PHE A 46 -6.41 3.77 9.07
N ILE A 47 -6.60 4.90 8.40
CA ILE A 47 -7.86 5.17 7.70
C ILE A 47 -7.99 4.16 6.56
N PRO A 48 -9.09 3.40 6.47
CA PRO A 48 -9.26 2.41 5.42
C PRO A 48 -9.29 3.07 4.05
N ILE A 49 -8.54 2.51 3.10
CA ILE A 49 -8.51 2.96 1.72
C ILE A 49 -9.68 2.33 0.97
N ILE A 50 -10.48 3.15 0.30
CA ILE A 50 -11.60 2.71 -0.52
C ILE A 50 -11.16 2.67 -1.98
N VAL A 51 -11.34 1.52 -2.62
CA VAL A 51 -11.03 1.32 -4.03
C VAL A 51 -12.31 1.46 -4.86
N LEU A 52 -12.32 2.44 -5.74
CA LEU A 52 -13.38 2.63 -6.73
C LEU A 52 -13.08 1.77 -7.96
N LYS A 53 -13.97 0.84 -8.27
CA LYS A 53 -13.89 -0.03 -9.45
C LYS A 53 -14.42 0.63 -10.71
N LYS A 54 -14.14 0.01 -11.87
CA LYS A 54 -14.62 0.50 -13.18
C LYS A 54 -16.14 0.53 -13.30
N ASP A 55 -16.84 -0.38 -12.62
CA ASP A 55 -18.30 -0.47 -12.57
C ASP A 55 -18.96 0.52 -11.58
N GLY A 56 -18.13 1.37 -10.92
CA GLY A 56 -18.58 2.31 -9.90
C GLY A 56 -18.74 1.72 -8.51
N SER A 57 -18.55 0.42 -8.32
CA SER A 57 -18.60 -0.21 -7.00
C SER A 57 -17.40 0.18 -6.14
N LYS A 58 -17.60 0.20 -4.82
CA LYS A 58 -16.57 0.53 -3.83
C LYS A 58 -16.23 -0.72 -3.03
N GLU A 59 -14.95 -1.00 -2.86
CA GLU A 59 -14.45 -2.06 -1.98
C GLU A 59 -13.30 -1.52 -1.12
N LEU A 60 -13.06 -2.17 0.01
CA LEU A 60 -11.85 -1.89 0.80
C LEU A 60 -10.60 -2.39 0.07
N PHE A 61 -9.51 -1.65 0.19
CA PHE A 61 -8.22 -2.10 -0.31
C PHE A 61 -7.83 -3.42 0.37
N ASP A 62 -7.55 -4.43 -0.43
CA ASP A 62 -7.11 -5.75 0.03
C ASP A 62 -5.68 -6.01 -0.43
N ARG A 63 -4.73 -5.88 0.51
CA ARG A 63 -3.30 -6.16 0.30
C ARG A 63 -3.08 -7.57 -0.26
N SER A 64 -3.80 -8.56 0.28
CA SER A 64 -3.64 -9.95 -0.15
C SER A 64 -4.10 -10.18 -1.58
N LYS A 65 -5.14 -9.47 -2.01
CA LYS A 65 -5.63 -9.49 -3.39
C LYS A 65 -4.61 -8.89 -4.36
N LEU A 66 -3.99 -7.76 -3.97
CA LEU A 66 -2.94 -7.13 -4.75
C LEU A 66 -1.72 -8.05 -4.89
N LEU A 67 -1.25 -8.61 -3.78
CA LEU A 67 -0.12 -9.55 -3.76
C LEU A 67 -0.37 -10.76 -4.64
N ARG A 68 -1.55 -11.39 -4.54
CA ARG A 68 -1.93 -12.53 -5.41
C ARG A 68 -1.89 -12.18 -6.89
N GLY A 69 -2.34 -10.97 -7.26
CA GLY A 69 -2.28 -10.50 -8.65
C GLY A 69 -0.85 -10.37 -9.15
N MET A 70 0.05 -9.79 -8.34
CA MET A 70 1.46 -9.64 -8.67
C MET A 70 2.19 -10.99 -8.74
N VAL A 71 1.93 -11.90 -7.80
CA VAL A 71 2.51 -13.26 -7.79
C VAL A 71 2.16 -14.01 -9.08
N ARG A 72 0.91 -13.97 -9.53
CA ARG A 72 0.49 -14.60 -10.80
C ARG A 72 1.22 -14.01 -12.00
N ALA A 73 1.41 -12.69 -12.04
CA ALA A 73 2.14 -12.05 -13.13
C ALA A 73 3.62 -12.43 -13.13
N CYS A 74 4.22 -12.58 -11.95
CA CYS A 74 5.64 -12.92 -11.77
C CYS A 74 5.94 -14.41 -11.79
N GLU A 75 4.98 -15.27 -12.04
CA GLU A 75 5.20 -16.72 -12.09
C GLU A 75 6.25 -17.07 -13.14
N LYS A 76 7.29 -17.81 -12.74
CA LYS A 76 8.44 -18.21 -13.60
C LYS A 76 9.26 -17.05 -14.17
N THR A 77 9.24 -15.87 -13.55
CA THR A 77 10.05 -14.71 -13.98
C THR A 77 11.32 -14.52 -13.16
N GLY A 78 11.54 -15.33 -12.13
CA GLY A 78 12.69 -15.21 -11.22
C GLY A 78 12.54 -14.15 -10.13
N VAL A 79 11.43 -13.40 -10.10
CA VAL A 79 11.16 -12.43 -9.02
C VAL A 79 10.74 -13.16 -7.76
N PHE A 80 11.50 -12.95 -6.67
CA PHE A 80 11.25 -13.62 -5.38
C PHE A 80 10.00 -13.07 -4.70
N HIS A 81 9.27 -13.94 -4.01
CA HIS A 81 8.06 -13.59 -3.26
C HIS A 81 8.29 -12.45 -2.25
N SER A 82 9.41 -12.49 -1.51
CA SER A 82 9.80 -11.45 -0.56
C SER A 82 9.99 -10.06 -1.21
N ARG A 83 10.37 -10.02 -2.50
CA ARG A 83 10.45 -8.76 -3.24
C ARG A 83 9.05 -8.23 -3.55
N LEU A 84 8.13 -9.11 -3.93
CA LEU A 84 6.74 -8.75 -4.20
C LEU A 84 6.02 -8.23 -2.95
N GLU A 85 6.26 -8.83 -1.79
CA GLU A 85 5.75 -8.35 -0.50
C GLU A 85 6.21 -6.91 -0.22
N ARG A 86 7.50 -6.61 -0.42
CA ARG A 86 8.03 -5.25 -0.27
C ARG A 86 7.41 -4.26 -1.25
N LEU A 87 7.23 -4.64 -2.50
CA LEU A 87 6.56 -3.78 -3.48
C LEU A 87 5.12 -3.46 -3.08
N VAL A 88 4.40 -4.44 -2.53
CA VAL A 88 3.05 -4.22 -2.01
C VAL A 88 3.06 -3.27 -0.82
N GLU A 89 4.04 -3.39 0.10
CA GLU A 89 4.23 -2.47 1.23
C GLU A 89 4.53 -1.04 0.76
N GLU A 90 5.39 -0.89 -0.24
CA GLU A 90 5.69 0.42 -0.85
C GLU A 90 4.43 1.07 -1.45
N ILE A 91 3.64 0.28 -2.20
CA ILE A 91 2.37 0.75 -2.78
C ILE A 91 1.38 1.13 -1.68
N GLU A 92 1.20 0.28 -0.67
CA GLU A 92 0.30 0.54 0.45
C GLU A 92 0.71 1.80 1.21
N GLY A 93 2.01 1.95 1.53
CA GLY A 93 2.56 3.14 2.16
C GLY A 93 2.30 4.42 1.37
N TYR A 94 2.48 4.37 0.05
CA TYR A 94 2.15 5.49 -0.83
C TYR A 94 0.65 5.84 -0.79
N LEU A 95 -0.22 4.83 -0.83
CA LEU A 95 -1.67 5.04 -0.77
C LEU A 95 -2.12 5.60 0.59
N GLN A 96 -1.47 5.21 1.69
CA GLN A 96 -1.76 5.73 3.03
C GLN A 96 -1.35 7.20 3.20
N GLN A 97 -0.34 7.66 2.48
CA GLN A 97 0.10 9.06 2.51
C GLN A 97 -0.81 10.01 1.72
N LYS A 98 -1.63 9.49 0.79
CA LYS A 98 -2.58 10.31 0.04
C LYS A 98 -3.64 10.90 0.98
N THR A 99 -3.98 12.17 0.74
CA THR A 99 -5.07 12.87 1.44
C THR A 99 -6.43 12.26 1.10
N GLU A 100 -6.62 11.92 -0.17
CA GLU A 100 -7.82 11.25 -0.65
C GLU A 100 -7.75 9.76 -0.35
N LYS A 101 -8.72 9.25 0.39
CA LYS A 101 -8.83 7.82 0.74
C LYS A 101 -9.70 7.01 -0.22
N GLU A 102 -10.29 7.67 -1.21
CA GLU A 102 -10.94 7.03 -2.37
C GLU A 102 -9.96 7.02 -3.55
N ILE A 103 -9.57 5.83 -3.99
CA ILE A 103 -8.56 5.63 -5.03
C ILE A 103 -9.14 4.70 -6.09
N THR A 104 -8.94 5.05 -7.36
CA THR A 104 -9.45 4.20 -8.44
C THR A 104 -8.58 2.94 -8.61
N SER A 105 -9.22 1.83 -8.96
CA SER A 105 -8.50 0.61 -9.33
C SER A 105 -7.49 0.86 -10.46
N LYS A 106 -7.77 1.83 -11.34
CA LYS A 106 -6.87 2.25 -12.42
C LYS A 106 -5.57 2.88 -11.91
N GLU A 107 -5.64 3.68 -10.84
CA GLU A 107 -4.43 4.27 -10.23
C GLU A 107 -3.57 3.20 -9.56
N ILE A 108 -4.20 2.28 -8.80
CA ILE A 108 -3.48 1.17 -8.18
C ILE A 108 -2.77 0.34 -9.26
N GLY A 109 -3.46 0.03 -10.35
CA GLY A 109 -2.87 -0.72 -11.45
C GLY A 109 -1.69 -0.02 -12.12
N LYS A 110 -1.74 1.30 -12.29
CA LYS A 110 -0.61 2.07 -12.80
C LYS A 110 0.60 1.99 -11.88
N LEU A 111 0.38 2.06 -10.55
CA LEU A 111 1.46 1.91 -9.57
C LEU A 111 2.10 0.52 -9.63
N VAL A 112 1.28 -0.54 -9.73
CA VAL A 112 1.78 -1.91 -9.88
C VAL A 112 2.59 -2.06 -11.16
N LEU A 113 2.08 -1.58 -12.29
CA LEU A 113 2.76 -1.63 -13.58
C LEU A 113 4.11 -0.92 -13.53
N ALA A 114 4.18 0.27 -12.94
CA ALA A 114 5.42 1.02 -12.77
C ALA A 114 6.48 0.26 -11.93
N GLN A 115 6.05 -0.51 -10.94
CA GLN A 115 6.96 -1.34 -10.15
C GLN A 115 7.38 -2.62 -10.89
N LEU A 116 6.40 -3.34 -11.48
CA LEU A 116 6.69 -4.57 -12.22
C LEU A 116 7.60 -4.36 -13.42
N LYS A 117 7.50 -3.20 -14.08
CA LYS A 117 8.39 -2.80 -15.18
C LYS A 117 9.87 -2.84 -14.79
N LYS A 118 10.19 -2.40 -13.56
CA LYS A 118 11.56 -2.41 -13.03
C LYS A 118 12.06 -3.81 -12.65
N GLU A 119 11.15 -4.72 -12.32
CA GLU A 119 11.49 -6.06 -11.84
C GLU A 119 11.54 -7.10 -12.98
N SER A 120 10.58 -7.05 -13.90
CA SER A 120 10.48 -7.99 -15.03
C SER A 120 9.52 -7.49 -16.09
N GLU A 121 10.00 -7.32 -17.31
CA GLU A 121 9.18 -6.98 -18.48
C GLU A 121 8.07 -8.01 -18.73
N VAL A 122 8.38 -9.29 -18.54
CA VAL A 122 7.41 -10.38 -18.71
C VAL A 122 6.28 -10.26 -17.69
N ALA A 123 6.61 -9.94 -16.42
CA ALA A 123 5.60 -9.73 -15.38
C ALA A 123 4.75 -8.49 -15.68
N TYR A 124 5.37 -7.42 -16.13
CA TYR A 124 4.67 -6.21 -16.57
C TYR A 124 3.65 -6.53 -17.67
N VAL A 125 4.07 -7.20 -18.75
CA VAL A 125 3.20 -7.54 -19.89
C VAL A 125 2.04 -8.42 -19.45
N ARG A 126 2.29 -9.44 -18.63
CA ARG A 126 1.25 -10.32 -18.09
C ARG A 126 0.26 -9.57 -17.21
N PHE A 127 0.73 -8.69 -16.32
CA PHE A 127 -0.16 -7.89 -15.50
C PHE A 127 -0.97 -6.91 -16.33
N ALA A 128 -0.33 -6.24 -17.30
CA ALA A 128 -0.98 -5.32 -18.22
C ALA A 128 -2.06 -6.00 -19.07
N SER A 129 -1.84 -7.24 -19.53
CA SER A 129 -2.81 -8.00 -20.33
C SER A 129 -4.10 -8.30 -19.58
N VAL A 130 -4.02 -8.61 -18.28
CA VAL A 130 -5.19 -8.87 -17.44
C VAL A 130 -5.83 -7.56 -16.97
N TYR A 131 -5.00 -6.60 -16.57
CA TYR A 131 -5.44 -5.36 -15.98
C TYR A 131 -5.94 -4.34 -17.02
N GLY A 132 -5.23 -4.23 -18.15
CA GLY A 132 -5.54 -3.29 -19.25
C GLY A 132 -6.82 -3.66 -20.00
N GLN A 133 -7.27 -4.92 -19.91
CA GLN A 133 -8.37 -5.43 -20.71
C GLN A 133 -8.19 -5.06 -22.18
N PHE A 134 -7.05 -5.45 -22.76
CA PHE A 134 -6.81 -5.25 -24.18
C PHE A 134 -7.97 -5.82 -24.98
N GLN A 135 -8.59 -5.00 -25.81
CA GLN A 135 -9.72 -5.42 -26.66
C GLN A 135 -9.25 -6.13 -27.91
N GLY A 136 -7.94 -6.07 -28.19
CA GLY A 136 -7.34 -6.69 -29.36
C GLY A 136 -5.82 -6.72 -29.34
N ILE A 137 -5.27 -7.38 -30.36
CA ILE A 137 -3.82 -7.51 -30.55
C ILE A 137 -3.16 -6.13 -30.74
N LYS A 138 -3.86 -5.17 -31.33
CA LYS A 138 -3.33 -3.81 -31.54
C LYS A 138 -3.02 -3.10 -30.24
N ASP A 139 -3.94 -3.10 -29.28
CA ASP A 139 -3.74 -2.46 -27.96
C ASP A 139 -2.56 -3.09 -27.21
N PHE A 140 -2.35 -4.40 -27.41
CA PHE A 140 -1.24 -5.13 -26.81
C PHE A 140 0.10 -4.73 -27.44
N VAL A 141 0.14 -4.61 -28.79
CA VAL A 141 1.34 -4.19 -29.52
C VAL A 141 1.70 -2.74 -29.18
N GLU A 142 0.75 -1.83 -29.14
CA GLU A 142 0.96 -0.43 -28.75
C GLU A 142 1.54 -0.31 -27.32
N ALA A 143 1.05 -1.14 -26.39
CA ALA A 143 1.57 -1.17 -25.02
C ALA A 143 3.02 -1.69 -24.95
N LEU A 144 3.40 -2.62 -25.83
CA LEU A 144 4.77 -3.12 -25.96
C LEU A 144 5.70 -2.08 -26.60
N GLU A 145 5.25 -1.40 -27.65
CA GLU A 145 6.00 -0.34 -28.32
C GLU A 145 6.28 0.84 -27.37
N GLN A 146 5.30 1.24 -26.57
CA GLN A 146 5.49 2.26 -25.53
C GLN A 146 6.52 1.84 -24.48
N LEU A 147 6.54 0.56 -24.11
CA LEU A 147 7.56 0.01 -23.21
C LEU A 147 8.96 0.13 -23.80
N GLN A 148 9.11 -0.20 -25.06
CA GLN A 148 10.40 -0.19 -25.77
C GLN A 148 10.96 1.23 -25.88
N ILE A 149 10.14 2.20 -26.24
CA ILE A 149 10.51 3.63 -26.33
C ILE A 149 10.95 4.18 -24.98
N GLU A 150 10.27 3.83 -23.89
CA GLU A 150 10.63 4.31 -22.54
C GLU A 150 11.91 3.64 -22.01
N LEU A 151 12.21 2.39 -22.38
CA LEU A 151 13.47 1.72 -22.06
C LEU A 151 14.66 2.38 -22.76
N GLU A 152 14.54 2.66 -24.04
CA GLU A 152 15.58 3.35 -24.82
C GLU A 152 15.86 4.76 -24.30
N SER A 153 14.83 5.48 -23.84
CA SER A 153 14.99 6.82 -23.24
C SER A 153 15.69 6.78 -21.88
N THR A 154 15.52 5.71 -21.11
CA THR A 154 16.12 5.54 -19.79
C THR A 154 17.61 5.16 -19.90
N ASP A 155 17.98 4.32 -20.86
CA ASP A 155 19.37 3.95 -21.11
C ASP A 155 20.20 5.15 -21.61
N CYS A 156 19.60 6.06 -22.37
CA CYS A 156 20.28 7.27 -22.84
C CYS A 156 20.62 8.24 -21.68
N GLN A 157 19.82 8.30 -20.61
CA GLN A 157 20.13 9.12 -19.44
C GLN A 157 21.25 8.54 -18.55
N TYR A 158 21.39 7.21 -18.49
CA TYR A 158 22.48 6.56 -17.74
C TYR A 158 23.86 6.75 -18.40
N LEU A 159 23.93 6.91 -19.70
CA LEU A 159 25.18 7.12 -20.43
C LEU A 159 25.71 8.56 -20.32
N LEU A 160 24.85 9.55 -20.10
CA LEU A 160 25.23 10.98 -19.98
C LEU A 160 25.78 11.35 -18.59
N HIS A 161 25.62 10.52 -17.57
CA HIS A 161 26.18 10.77 -16.23
C HIS A 161 27.50 10.03 -15.94
N ARG A 162 28.11 9.42 -16.94
CA ARG A 162 29.41 8.72 -16.83
C ARG A 162 30.56 9.38 -17.59
N SER A 163 30.41 10.66 -17.93
CA SER A 163 31.50 11.45 -18.55
C SER A 163 32.01 12.49 -17.59
#